data_660645f5a09fa5f1313c58646739937e
#
_entry.id   660645f5a09fa5f1313c58646739937e
#
_cell.length_a   1.000
_cell.length_b   1.000
_cell.length_c   1.000
_cell.angle_alpha   90.00
_cell.angle_beta   90.00
_cell.angle_gamma   90.00
#
_symmetry.space_group_name_H-M   'P 1'
#
loop_
_entity.id
_entity.type
_entity.pdbx_description
1 polymer ?
#
loop_
_entity_poly.entity_id
_entity_poly.type
_entity_poly.pdbx_seq_one_letter_code
_entity_poly.pdbx_strand_id
1 'polypeptide(L)'
;MDKWYKLDNAARLYPHVANSNRTSVFRVSCVLHRTVNPVLLQEALDSIRKKYEFFFVRIHRGFFWNYFDINPKKLLVESESETPCQDINKMKNAGFSLRVLYYNKRISVEIFHALSDGGGIIEFLKSLVYYYLELEGFPIPNDGSIISKEGLPELDASDDSFFRYYDDLKGLSKKERLIEKQKKAYKLQGSVFPSGGIQVTSLLLSSKALYALAKKYNTTITGYLLALLFHALFETEVKYKRTKKPVSIAVPVNLRRAFPSKTLRNFFSVINIVLPYTADDGLQELCQKVDEVLKEKTQKQYLQKQVRRTTRFSMTRWMRFAPLIIKKLFIQAGFSLMSETKRTLTLSNLGIVSIPEQMLQHISHMEVVSHLTPRCPISCSMVSTGDTTCISFSKSISDMELVHFFTNYLSQKEGLDITVYANEWGNYEM
;
A
#
# COMPACT_ATOMS: atom_id res chain seq x y z
N MET A 1 -4.58 34.16 1.22
CA MET A 1 -5.13 33.19 0.25
C MET A 1 -4.99 31.81 0.84
N ASP A 2 -6.08 31.09 0.98
CA ASP A 2 -6.04 29.72 1.49
C ASP A 2 -5.27 28.85 0.51
N LYS A 3 -4.22 28.17 1.01
CA LYS A 3 -3.36 27.29 0.22
C LYS A 3 -4.14 26.02 -0.12
N TRP A 4 -4.25 25.70 -1.39
CA TRP A 4 -4.95 24.51 -1.88
C TRP A 4 -4.04 23.69 -2.81
N TYR A 5 -4.33 22.39 -2.92
CA TYR A 5 -3.56 21.47 -3.73
C TYR A 5 -4.48 20.72 -4.71
N LYS A 6 -4.04 20.60 -5.96
CA LYS A 6 -4.67 19.68 -6.92
C LYS A 6 -4.42 18.25 -6.49
N LEU A 7 -5.34 17.33 -6.73
CA LEU A 7 -5.04 15.90 -6.61
C LEU A 7 -4.00 15.50 -7.65
N ASP A 8 -3.02 14.67 -7.24
CA ASP A 8 -2.07 14.09 -8.19
C ASP A 8 -2.78 13.14 -9.16
N ASN A 9 -2.05 12.68 -10.18
CA ASN A 9 -2.64 11.87 -11.24
C ASN A 9 -3.29 10.57 -10.74
N ALA A 10 -2.68 9.88 -9.77
CA ALA A 10 -3.24 8.66 -9.17
C ALA A 10 -4.38 8.99 -8.20
N ALA A 11 -4.24 10.05 -7.41
CA ALA A 11 -5.21 10.49 -6.43
C ALA A 11 -6.60 10.79 -7.03
N ARG A 12 -6.65 11.25 -8.27
CA ARG A 12 -7.90 11.57 -8.98
C ARG A 12 -8.87 10.39 -9.09
N LEU A 13 -8.36 9.16 -9.01
CA LEU A 13 -9.17 7.95 -9.10
C LEU A 13 -9.95 7.70 -7.82
N TYR A 14 -9.29 7.79 -6.67
CA TYR A 14 -9.80 7.26 -5.40
C TYR A 14 -11.13 7.86 -4.92
N PRO A 15 -11.37 9.20 -5.00
CA PRO A 15 -12.66 9.78 -4.58
C PRO A 15 -13.87 9.30 -5.38
N HIS A 16 -13.62 8.75 -6.58
CA HIS A 16 -14.69 8.24 -7.44
C HIS A 16 -14.99 6.77 -7.20
N VAL A 17 -13.99 5.97 -6.78
CA VAL A 17 -14.14 4.53 -6.59
C VAL A 17 -14.34 4.11 -5.14
N ALA A 18 -14.01 4.96 -4.19
CA ALA A 18 -14.19 4.70 -2.76
C ALA A 18 -15.68 4.63 -2.38
N ASN A 19 -16.02 3.64 -1.57
CA ASN A 19 -17.33 3.42 -0.95
C ASN A 19 -17.17 2.52 0.29
N SER A 20 -18.24 2.22 1.01
CA SER A 20 -18.21 1.39 2.23
C SER A 20 -17.53 0.01 2.05
N ASN A 21 -17.70 -0.61 0.88
CA ASN A 21 -17.11 -1.91 0.56
C ASN A 21 -15.72 -1.82 -0.09
N ARG A 22 -15.24 -0.60 -0.32
CA ARG A 22 -13.93 -0.29 -0.91
C ARG A 22 -13.49 1.06 -0.37
N THR A 23 -12.95 1.07 0.80
CA THR A 23 -12.60 2.31 1.51
C THR A 23 -11.45 3.07 0.86
N SER A 24 -10.56 2.36 0.16
CA SER A 24 -9.29 2.90 -0.35
C SER A 24 -8.44 3.53 0.77
N VAL A 25 -8.59 3.01 1.97
CA VAL A 25 -7.79 3.34 3.16
C VAL A 25 -6.82 2.22 3.42
N PHE A 26 -5.57 2.52 3.66
CA PHE A 26 -4.57 1.55 4.09
C PHE A 26 -3.90 2.04 5.37
N ARG A 27 -3.26 1.13 6.09
CA ARG A 27 -2.63 1.36 7.38
C ARG A 27 -1.14 1.06 7.31
N VAL A 28 -0.33 1.91 7.93
CA VAL A 28 1.05 1.61 8.33
C VAL A 28 1.14 1.77 9.83
N SER A 29 1.81 0.83 10.49
CA SER A 29 1.96 0.85 11.94
C SER A 29 3.42 0.65 12.33
N CYS A 30 3.78 1.20 13.50
CA CYS A 30 5.03 0.93 14.19
C CYS A 30 4.69 0.35 15.56
N VAL A 31 5.22 -0.83 15.86
CA VAL A 31 5.05 -1.51 17.15
C VAL A 31 6.31 -1.28 17.99
N LEU A 32 6.13 -0.66 19.15
CA LEU A 32 7.21 -0.33 20.09
C LEU A 32 7.41 -1.47 21.10
N HIS A 33 8.54 -1.45 21.82
CA HIS A 33 8.75 -2.37 22.95
C HIS A 33 7.97 -1.97 24.21
N ARG A 34 7.45 -0.73 24.28
CA ARG A 34 6.72 -0.16 25.42
C ARG A 34 5.34 0.36 25.03
N THR A 35 4.49 0.55 26.02
CA THR A 35 3.15 1.10 25.84
C THR A 35 3.20 2.56 25.40
N VAL A 36 2.38 2.93 24.44
CA VAL A 36 2.28 4.29 23.88
C VAL A 36 1.62 5.23 24.86
N ASN A 37 2.25 6.39 25.11
CA ASN A 37 1.66 7.50 25.83
C ASN A 37 0.89 8.40 24.83
N PRO A 38 -0.46 8.45 24.89
CA PRO A 38 -1.23 9.23 23.92
C PRO A 38 -1.02 10.73 23.99
N VAL A 39 -0.62 11.27 25.17
CA VAL A 39 -0.35 12.71 25.32
C VAL A 39 0.91 13.08 24.57
N LEU A 40 1.99 12.33 24.77
CA LEU A 40 3.25 12.56 24.05
C LEU A 40 3.10 12.30 22.54
N LEU A 41 2.28 11.31 22.15
CA LEU A 41 1.98 11.07 20.76
C LEU A 41 1.24 12.24 20.10
N GLN A 42 0.32 12.88 20.83
CA GLN A 42 -0.36 14.08 20.35
C GLN A 42 0.61 15.26 20.21
N GLU A 43 1.53 15.45 21.17
CA GLU A 43 2.56 16.50 21.10
C GLU A 43 3.49 16.27 19.90
N ALA A 44 3.93 15.03 19.68
CA ALA A 44 4.73 14.68 18.52
C ALA A 44 4.01 15.00 17.22
N LEU A 45 2.72 14.62 17.09
CA LEU A 45 1.89 14.90 15.93
C LEU A 45 1.76 16.40 15.67
N ASP A 46 1.52 17.19 16.70
CA ASP A 46 1.42 18.64 16.61
C ASP A 46 2.75 19.28 16.18
N SER A 47 3.87 18.73 16.66
CA SER A 47 5.22 19.25 16.36
C SER A 47 5.60 19.09 14.88
N ILE A 48 5.20 18.01 14.23
CA ILE A 48 5.52 17.74 12.82
C ILE A 48 4.54 18.38 11.84
N ARG A 49 3.41 18.92 12.32
CA ARG A 49 2.33 19.46 11.50
C ARG A 49 2.78 20.45 10.45
N LYS A 50 3.64 21.40 10.83
CA LYS A 50 4.14 22.45 9.94
C LYS A 50 4.95 21.86 8.77
N LYS A 51 5.78 20.86 9.05
CA LYS A 51 6.66 20.23 8.06
C LYS A 51 5.87 19.35 7.10
N TYR A 52 4.86 18.68 7.62
CA TYR A 52 3.99 17.77 6.87
C TYR A 52 2.63 18.39 6.51
N GLU A 53 2.57 19.71 6.32
CA GLU A 53 1.34 20.47 6.07
C GLU A 53 0.40 19.81 5.05
N PHE A 54 0.96 19.20 3.99
CA PHE A 54 0.19 18.50 2.97
C PHE A 54 -0.62 17.29 3.50
N PHE A 55 -0.25 16.69 4.61
CA PHE A 55 -1.02 15.60 5.23
C PHE A 55 -2.21 16.12 6.05
N PHE A 56 -2.18 17.38 6.48
CA PHE A 56 -3.23 18.02 7.30
C PHE A 56 -4.24 18.77 6.44
N VAL A 57 -4.74 18.09 5.42
CA VAL A 57 -5.70 18.64 4.46
C VAL A 57 -7.04 17.93 4.54
N ARG A 58 -8.06 18.55 3.98
CA ARG A 58 -9.37 17.97 3.73
C ARG A 58 -9.66 17.97 2.23
N ILE A 59 -10.45 17.00 1.78
CA ILE A 59 -10.84 16.89 0.38
C ILE A 59 -12.15 17.62 0.13
N HIS A 60 -12.15 18.47 -0.88
CA HIS A 60 -13.33 19.17 -1.37
C HIS A 60 -13.76 18.70 -2.75
N ARG A 61 -15.07 18.77 -2.97
CA ARG A 61 -15.67 18.47 -4.26
C ARG A 61 -15.78 19.76 -5.07
N GLY A 62 -14.97 19.89 -6.13
CA GLY A 62 -15.11 20.94 -7.11
C GLY A 62 -16.08 20.58 -8.24
N PHE A 63 -16.29 21.48 -9.17
CA PHE A 63 -17.17 21.24 -10.33
C PHE A 63 -16.56 20.25 -11.33
N PHE A 64 -15.27 20.38 -11.63
CA PHE A 64 -14.55 19.50 -12.55
C PHE A 64 -13.70 18.46 -11.86
N TRP A 65 -13.06 18.78 -10.71
CA TRP A 65 -12.16 17.91 -9.95
C TRP A 65 -12.29 18.14 -8.46
N ASN A 66 -12.01 17.09 -7.68
CA ASN A 66 -11.76 17.25 -6.27
C ASN A 66 -10.41 17.94 -6.05
N TYR A 67 -10.25 18.63 -4.93
CA TYR A 67 -9.02 19.30 -4.52
C TYR A 67 -8.85 19.19 -3.01
N PHE A 68 -7.65 19.41 -2.53
CA PHE A 68 -7.34 19.51 -1.12
C PHE A 68 -7.16 20.96 -0.71
N ASP A 69 -7.61 21.35 0.47
CA ASP A 69 -7.22 22.56 1.17
C ASP A 69 -6.69 22.24 2.57
N ILE A 70 -5.91 23.16 3.13
CA ILE A 70 -5.37 22.99 4.48
C ILE A 70 -6.55 22.98 5.46
N ASN A 71 -6.57 21.99 6.34
CA ASN A 71 -7.56 21.90 7.39
C ASN A 71 -7.05 22.63 8.65
N PRO A 72 -7.66 23.77 9.06
CA PRO A 72 -7.20 24.52 10.22
C PRO A 72 -7.49 23.82 11.56
N LYS A 73 -8.36 22.81 11.57
CA LYS A 73 -8.72 22.06 12.78
C LYS A 73 -7.52 21.27 13.31
N LYS A 74 -7.57 20.88 14.57
CA LYS A 74 -6.62 19.98 15.18
C LYS A 74 -6.95 18.54 14.79
N LEU A 75 -5.96 17.77 14.34
CA LEU A 75 -6.06 16.33 14.19
C LEU A 75 -5.76 15.70 15.54
N LEU A 76 -6.70 14.93 16.08
CA LEU A 76 -6.54 14.26 17.36
C LEU A 76 -6.03 12.83 17.16
N VAL A 77 -5.19 12.40 18.09
CA VAL A 77 -4.80 11.00 18.23
C VAL A 77 -5.95 10.25 18.90
N GLU A 78 -6.34 9.11 18.35
CA GLU A 78 -7.48 8.33 18.82
C GLU A 78 -7.04 6.92 19.24
N SER A 79 -7.73 6.35 20.26
CA SER A 79 -7.55 4.93 20.57
C SER A 79 -8.15 4.09 19.45
N GLU A 80 -7.45 3.02 19.07
CA GLU A 80 -7.94 2.08 18.07
C GLU A 80 -9.12 1.28 18.64
N SER A 81 -10.29 1.42 18.04
CA SER A 81 -11.54 0.79 18.50
C SER A 81 -12.28 0.06 17.39
N GLU A 82 -11.81 0.14 16.16
CA GLU A 82 -12.50 -0.37 14.98
C GLU A 82 -11.60 -1.24 14.11
N THR A 83 -12.23 -2.00 13.22
CA THR A 83 -11.58 -2.76 12.16
C THR A 83 -10.62 -1.88 11.36
N PRO A 84 -9.40 -2.35 11.04
CA PRO A 84 -8.45 -1.55 10.27
C PRO A 84 -8.96 -1.24 8.85
N CYS A 85 -8.48 -0.12 8.31
CA CYS A 85 -8.74 0.31 6.94
C CYS A 85 -10.22 0.59 6.61
N GLN A 86 -11.05 0.88 7.61
CA GLN A 86 -12.42 1.32 7.40
C GLN A 86 -12.49 2.72 6.79
N ASP A 87 -13.65 3.08 6.27
CA ASP A 87 -13.86 4.42 5.71
C ASP A 87 -13.62 5.49 6.78
N ILE A 88 -12.78 6.44 6.45
CA ILE A 88 -12.48 7.57 7.33
C ILE A 88 -13.72 8.46 7.38
N ASN A 89 -14.44 8.40 8.48
CA ASN A 89 -15.63 9.22 8.70
C ASN A 89 -15.22 10.70 8.84
N LYS A 90 -15.37 11.44 7.74
CA LYS A 90 -14.98 12.85 7.66
C LYS A 90 -15.64 13.74 8.70
N MET A 91 -16.85 13.41 9.16
CA MET A 91 -17.55 14.18 10.20
C MET A 91 -16.92 13.94 11.58
N LYS A 92 -16.66 12.68 11.95
CA LYS A 92 -15.99 12.33 13.21
C LYS A 92 -14.52 12.74 13.21
N ASN A 93 -13.83 12.60 12.10
CA ASN A 93 -12.40 12.90 11.94
C ASN A 93 -12.13 14.35 11.54
N ALA A 94 -12.98 15.29 11.94
CA ALA A 94 -12.84 16.72 11.66
C ALA A 94 -12.63 17.06 10.16
N GLY A 95 -12.85 16.13 9.23
CA GLY A 95 -12.69 16.28 7.79
C GLY A 95 -11.32 15.86 7.24
N PHE A 96 -10.38 15.40 8.05
CA PHE A 96 -9.08 14.92 7.61
C PHE A 96 -9.19 13.66 6.76
N SER A 97 -8.23 13.46 5.86
CA SER A 97 -8.10 12.27 5.01
C SER A 97 -7.12 11.23 5.59
N LEU A 98 -6.70 11.41 6.82
CA LEU A 98 -5.87 10.47 7.59
C LEU A 98 -6.33 10.48 9.05
N ARG A 99 -5.99 9.43 9.80
CA ARG A 99 -6.12 9.37 11.26
C ARG A 99 -4.90 8.73 11.88
N VAL A 100 -4.55 9.18 13.08
CA VAL A 100 -3.46 8.63 13.89
C VAL A 100 -4.08 7.90 15.06
N LEU A 101 -3.75 6.63 15.18
CA LEU A 101 -4.34 5.71 16.15
C LEU A 101 -3.26 5.12 17.05
N TYR A 102 -3.61 4.77 18.27
CA TYR A 102 -2.74 4.00 19.14
C TYR A 102 -3.50 2.84 19.78
N TYR A 103 -2.80 1.75 20.02
CA TYR A 103 -3.30 0.62 20.80
C TYR A 103 -2.12 -0.08 21.48
N ASN A 104 -2.13 -0.12 22.83
CA ASN A 104 -1.06 -0.71 23.63
C ASN A 104 0.32 -0.20 23.18
N LYS A 105 1.11 -1.01 22.48
CA LYS A 105 2.47 -0.71 22.00
C LYS A 105 2.50 -0.21 20.55
N ARG A 106 1.37 -0.10 19.88
CA ARG A 106 1.28 0.22 18.45
C ARG A 106 0.85 1.65 18.19
N ILE A 107 1.59 2.33 17.33
CA ILE A 107 1.22 3.61 16.70
C ILE A 107 0.87 3.31 15.26
N SER A 108 -0.35 3.66 14.83
CA SER A 108 -0.86 3.42 13.49
C SER A 108 -1.24 4.71 12.79
N VAL A 109 -0.98 4.79 11.51
CA VAL A 109 -1.51 5.85 10.64
C VAL A 109 -2.35 5.21 9.55
N GLU A 110 -3.61 5.54 9.50
CA GLU A 110 -4.51 5.17 8.41
C GLU A 110 -4.74 6.37 7.50
N ILE A 111 -4.68 6.11 6.21
CA ILE A 111 -4.72 7.17 5.21
C ILE A 111 -5.61 6.79 4.04
N PHE A 112 -6.43 7.74 3.61
CA PHE A 112 -7.13 7.64 2.34
C PHE A 112 -6.13 7.77 1.19
N HIS A 113 -6.05 6.77 0.34
CA HIS A 113 -5.00 6.63 -0.68
C HIS A 113 -4.93 7.79 -1.70
N ALA A 114 -5.95 8.66 -1.74
CA ALA A 114 -5.87 9.90 -2.50
C ALA A 114 -4.82 10.88 -1.95
N LEU A 115 -4.44 10.77 -0.68
CA LEU A 115 -3.49 11.70 -0.05
C LEU A 115 -2.04 11.32 -0.34
N SER A 116 -1.69 10.04 -0.17
CA SER A 116 -0.31 9.57 -0.33
C SER A 116 -0.26 8.08 -0.68
N ASP A 117 0.93 7.60 -1.07
CA ASP A 117 1.26 6.17 -1.22
C ASP A 117 2.04 5.64 -0.01
N GLY A 118 2.39 4.34 -0.07
CA GLY A 118 3.15 3.67 0.99
C GLY A 118 4.50 4.33 1.29
N GLY A 119 5.17 4.88 0.28
CA GLY A 119 6.45 5.58 0.49
C GLY A 119 6.28 6.87 1.26
N GLY A 120 5.29 7.70 0.89
CA GLY A 120 5.07 8.98 1.58
C GLY A 120 4.56 8.82 3.01
N ILE A 121 3.67 7.85 3.27
CA ILE A 121 3.15 7.65 4.62
C ILE A 121 4.18 7.02 5.58
N ILE A 122 5.12 6.21 5.07
CA ILE A 122 6.24 5.71 5.88
C ILE A 122 7.10 6.87 6.36
N GLU A 123 7.41 7.85 5.51
CA GLU A 123 8.19 9.03 5.93
C GLU A 123 7.47 9.83 7.02
N PHE A 124 6.14 9.96 6.91
CA PHE A 124 5.33 10.60 7.95
C PHE A 124 5.38 9.81 9.27
N LEU A 125 5.16 8.50 9.23
CA LEU A 125 5.17 7.64 10.42
C LEU A 125 6.56 7.61 11.08
N LYS A 126 7.64 7.53 10.31
CA LYS A 126 9.02 7.59 10.81
C LYS A 126 9.25 8.85 11.64
N SER A 127 8.90 10.01 11.08
CA SER A 127 9.07 11.28 11.78
C SER A 127 8.17 11.38 13.01
N LEU A 128 6.93 10.91 12.93
CA LEU A 128 6.03 10.89 14.08
C LEU A 128 6.59 10.06 15.22
N VAL A 129 7.06 8.84 14.94
CA VAL A 129 7.65 7.94 15.98
C VAL A 129 8.97 8.47 16.49
N TYR A 130 9.80 9.06 15.64
CA TYR A 130 11.07 9.67 16.04
C TYR A 130 10.84 10.79 17.08
N TYR A 131 9.97 11.75 16.77
CA TYR A 131 9.69 12.86 17.69
C TYR A 131 8.90 12.42 18.93
N TYR A 132 8.10 11.36 18.82
CA TYR A 132 7.47 10.72 19.97
C TYR A 132 8.53 10.15 20.93
N LEU A 133 9.53 9.43 20.43
CA LEU A 133 10.61 8.87 21.23
C LEU A 133 11.50 9.97 21.86
N GLU A 134 11.76 11.08 21.14
CA GLU A 134 12.45 12.23 21.73
C GLU A 134 11.67 12.81 22.94
N LEU A 135 10.35 12.93 22.83
CA LEU A 135 9.49 13.41 23.92
C LEU A 135 9.41 12.42 25.10
N GLU A 136 9.60 11.13 24.84
CA GLU A 136 9.77 10.12 25.91
C GLU A 136 11.13 10.19 26.62
N GLY A 137 12.02 11.07 26.19
CA GLY A 137 13.34 11.29 26.78
C GLY A 137 14.47 10.44 26.18
N PHE A 138 14.28 9.91 24.95
CA PHE A 138 15.32 9.19 24.23
C PHE A 138 15.99 10.10 23.20
N PRO A 139 17.20 10.62 23.48
CA PRO A 139 17.94 11.42 22.52
C PRO A 139 18.45 10.53 21.38
N ILE A 140 17.83 10.61 20.23
CA ILE A 140 18.19 9.83 19.04
C ILE A 140 18.85 10.77 18.02
N PRO A 141 20.15 10.63 17.73
CA PRO A 141 20.78 11.42 16.67
C PRO A 141 20.12 11.11 15.30
N ASN A 142 19.75 12.15 14.58
CA ASN A 142 19.24 12.00 13.22
C ASN A 142 20.40 11.81 12.24
N ASP A 143 20.51 10.64 11.66
CA ASP A 143 21.51 10.27 10.64
C ASP A 143 21.16 10.72 9.21
N GLY A 144 20.10 11.54 9.07
CA GLY A 144 19.56 12.00 7.80
C GLY A 144 18.44 11.10 7.26
N SER A 145 18.10 9.99 7.92
CA SER A 145 17.00 9.12 7.52
C SER A 145 15.63 9.65 7.96
N ILE A 146 15.58 10.61 8.87
CA ILE A 146 14.35 11.25 9.35
C ILE A 146 14.25 12.67 8.79
N ILE A 147 13.10 13.01 8.23
CA ILE A 147 12.83 14.38 7.79
C ILE A 147 12.68 15.28 9.02
N SER A 148 13.59 16.26 9.16
CA SER A 148 13.55 17.22 10.27
C SER A 148 12.21 17.98 10.30
N LYS A 149 11.65 18.18 11.50
CA LYS A 149 10.45 19.01 11.71
C LYS A 149 10.72 20.50 11.49
N GLU A 150 11.99 20.91 11.50
CA GLU A 150 12.38 22.29 11.36
C GLU A 150 12.30 22.80 9.92
N GLY A 151 12.12 24.09 9.76
CA GLY A 151 12.02 24.74 8.46
C GLY A 151 10.63 24.62 7.81
N LEU A 152 10.56 25.07 6.56
CA LEU A 152 9.33 24.97 5.73
C LEU A 152 9.25 23.59 5.06
N PRO A 153 8.03 23.16 4.68
CA PRO A 153 7.87 21.99 3.81
C PRO A 153 8.72 22.14 2.54
N GLU A 154 9.37 21.05 2.11
CA GLU A 154 10.06 21.06 0.82
C GLU A 154 9.03 21.26 -0.30
N LEU A 155 9.31 22.17 -1.24
CA LEU A 155 8.41 22.46 -2.37
C LEU A 155 8.09 21.19 -3.17
N ASP A 156 9.09 20.34 -3.34
CA ASP A 156 8.98 19.07 -4.07
C ASP A 156 8.14 18.01 -3.34
N ALA A 157 7.97 18.10 -2.02
CA ALA A 157 7.24 17.11 -1.23
C ALA A 157 5.75 17.02 -1.62
N SER A 158 5.16 18.11 -2.10
CA SER A 158 3.76 18.18 -2.54
C SER A 158 3.57 18.16 -4.06
N ASP A 159 4.63 17.90 -4.84
CA ASP A 159 4.57 17.89 -6.31
C ASP A 159 3.88 16.66 -6.89
N ASP A 160 3.21 16.85 -8.02
CA ASP A 160 2.73 15.75 -8.86
C ASP A 160 3.82 15.27 -9.81
N SER A 161 4.62 14.29 -9.36
CA SER A 161 5.73 13.75 -10.14
C SER A 161 5.31 13.03 -11.41
N PHE A 162 4.05 12.63 -11.57
CA PHE A 162 3.56 12.09 -12.83
C PHE A 162 3.63 13.13 -13.93
N PHE A 163 3.32 14.40 -13.65
CA PHE A 163 3.43 15.48 -14.64
C PHE A 163 4.89 15.88 -14.88
N ARG A 164 5.74 15.85 -13.85
CA ARG A 164 7.17 16.15 -13.99
C ARG A 164 7.85 15.16 -14.96
N TYR A 165 7.51 13.88 -14.90
CA TYR A 165 8.07 12.82 -15.74
C TYR A 165 7.18 12.46 -16.93
N TYR A 166 6.14 13.24 -17.17
CA TYR A 166 5.36 13.12 -18.39
C TYR A 166 6.16 13.68 -19.55
N ASP A 167 6.48 12.80 -20.48
CA ASP A 167 7.08 13.13 -21.77
C ASP A 167 6.06 12.81 -22.86
N ASP A 168 5.90 13.71 -23.81
CA ASP A 168 4.88 13.55 -24.84
C ASP A 168 5.12 12.27 -25.65
N LEU A 169 4.02 11.59 -25.99
CA LEU A 169 4.03 10.34 -26.77
C LEU A 169 4.41 10.58 -28.26
N LYS A 170 5.00 11.71 -28.61
CA LYS A 170 5.55 11.98 -29.92
C LYS A 170 6.63 10.92 -30.22
N GLY A 171 6.36 10.10 -31.21
CA GLY A 171 7.28 9.03 -31.63
C GLY A 171 6.88 7.61 -31.27
N LEU A 172 5.85 7.38 -30.44
CA LEU A 172 5.35 6.02 -30.23
C LEU A 172 4.49 5.54 -31.40
N SER A 173 4.76 4.32 -31.88
CA SER A 173 3.98 3.64 -32.90
C SER A 173 2.53 3.39 -32.42
N LYS A 174 1.59 3.15 -33.34
CA LYS A 174 0.20 2.76 -32.98
C LYS A 174 0.17 1.51 -32.10
N LYS A 175 1.07 0.55 -32.32
CA LYS A 175 1.19 -0.70 -31.56
C LYS A 175 1.60 -0.44 -30.10
N GLU A 176 2.48 0.49 -29.84
CA GLU A 176 2.94 0.88 -28.49
C GLU A 176 1.90 1.70 -27.72
N ARG A 177 0.92 2.28 -28.41
CA ARG A 177 -0.22 3.00 -27.82
C ARG A 177 -1.34 2.07 -27.35
N LEU A 178 -1.36 0.81 -27.83
CA LEU A 178 -2.39 -0.15 -27.44
C LEU A 178 -2.16 -0.62 -26.00
N ILE A 179 -3.24 -0.61 -25.22
CA ILE A 179 -3.25 -1.25 -23.90
C ILE A 179 -3.17 -2.76 -24.15
N GLU A 180 -2.19 -3.40 -23.51
CA GLU A 180 -2.10 -4.85 -23.51
C GLU A 180 -3.43 -5.44 -23.03
N LYS A 181 -4.10 -6.24 -23.89
CA LYS A 181 -5.38 -6.87 -23.56
C LYS A 181 -5.12 -8.00 -22.56
N GLN A 182 -5.12 -7.68 -21.27
CA GLN A 182 -5.04 -8.70 -20.23
C GLN A 182 -6.35 -9.48 -20.14
N LYS A 183 -6.25 -10.81 -20.06
CA LYS A 183 -7.39 -11.70 -19.79
C LYS A 183 -7.96 -11.41 -18.39
N LYS A 184 -9.23 -11.74 -18.17
CA LYS A 184 -9.83 -11.72 -16.83
C LYS A 184 -9.12 -12.74 -15.96
N ALA A 185 -8.71 -12.32 -14.76
CA ALA A 185 -8.02 -13.18 -13.81
C ALA A 185 -8.99 -14.10 -13.06
N TYR A 186 -8.46 -15.20 -12.52
CA TYR A 186 -9.14 -16.02 -11.53
C TYR A 186 -9.56 -15.17 -10.33
N LYS A 187 -10.69 -15.49 -9.69
CA LYS A 187 -11.22 -14.75 -8.54
C LYS A 187 -11.35 -15.69 -7.35
N LEU A 188 -10.73 -15.27 -6.23
CA LEU A 188 -10.93 -15.90 -4.95
C LEU A 188 -12.40 -15.77 -4.53
N GLN A 189 -12.93 -16.86 -3.98
CA GLN A 189 -14.30 -16.95 -3.49
C GLN A 189 -14.25 -17.39 -2.03
N GLY A 190 -15.22 -16.96 -1.23
CA GLY A 190 -15.35 -17.33 0.17
C GLY A 190 -16.51 -16.58 0.81
N SER A 191 -16.91 -17.02 2.00
CA SER A 191 -17.93 -16.34 2.78
C SER A 191 -17.35 -15.03 3.33
N VAL A 192 -18.04 -13.92 3.08
CA VAL A 192 -17.62 -12.59 3.53
C VAL A 192 -17.87 -12.46 5.03
N PHE A 193 -16.97 -11.84 5.76
CA PHE A 193 -17.17 -11.54 7.18
C PHE A 193 -18.40 -10.64 7.40
N PRO A 194 -19.17 -10.90 8.46
CA PRO A 194 -20.25 -10.01 8.86
C PRO A 194 -19.74 -8.57 9.06
N SER A 195 -20.60 -7.61 8.80
CA SER A 195 -20.33 -6.17 9.04
C SER A 195 -19.10 -5.60 8.26
N GLY A 196 -18.65 -6.27 7.19
CA GLY A 196 -17.51 -5.80 6.40
C GLY A 196 -16.17 -5.87 7.14
N GLY A 197 -16.04 -6.76 8.13
CA GLY A 197 -14.82 -6.98 8.90
C GLY A 197 -13.62 -7.36 8.02
N ILE A 198 -12.43 -6.98 8.47
CA ILE A 198 -11.16 -7.35 7.85
C ILE A 198 -10.35 -8.12 8.88
N GLN A 199 -10.02 -9.38 8.58
CA GLN A 199 -9.05 -10.12 9.35
C GLN A 199 -7.65 -9.84 8.81
N VAL A 200 -6.72 -9.61 9.72
CA VAL A 200 -5.30 -9.44 9.42
C VAL A 200 -4.52 -10.54 10.10
N THR A 201 -3.74 -11.28 9.35
CA THR A 201 -2.77 -12.26 9.88
C THR A 201 -1.39 -11.76 9.53
N SER A 202 -0.55 -11.55 10.54
CA SER A 202 0.81 -11.04 10.39
C SER A 202 1.82 -12.11 10.77
N LEU A 203 2.84 -12.28 9.94
CA LEU A 203 3.95 -13.18 10.11
C LEU A 203 5.21 -12.35 10.33
N LEU A 204 5.88 -12.55 11.47
CA LEU A 204 7.17 -11.95 11.77
C LEU A 204 8.27 -13.00 11.59
N LEU A 205 9.31 -12.62 10.84
CA LEU A 205 10.46 -13.47 10.57
C LEU A 205 11.73 -12.65 10.36
N SER A 206 12.90 -13.31 10.44
CA SER A 206 14.17 -12.63 10.18
C SER A 206 14.29 -12.20 8.71
N SER A 207 14.61 -10.93 8.49
CA SER A 207 14.90 -10.37 7.15
C SER A 207 16.10 -11.06 6.51
N LYS A 208 17.13 -11.38 7.29
CA LYS A 208 18.33 -12.09 6.83
C LYS A 208 18.00 -13.51 6.39
N ALA A 209 17.18 -14.24 7.16
CA ALA A 209 16.76 -15.60 6.82
C ALA A 209 15.90 -15.60 5.54
N LEU A 210 14.96 -14.67 5.41
CA LEU A 210 14.15 -14.52 4.19
C LEU A 210 15.00 -14.14 2.97
N TYR A 211 16.01 -13.30 3.15
CA TYR A 211 16.94 -12.95 2.08
C TYR A 211 17.78 -14.16 1.64
N ALA A 212 18.33 -14.93 2.61
CA ALA A 212 19.10 -16.13 2.30
C ALA A 212 18.23 -17.17 1.58
N LEU A 213 16.98 -17.31 1.98
CA LEU A 213 16.03 -18.18 1.30
C LEU A 213 15.75 -17.74 -0.13
N ALA A 214 15.50 -16.45 -0.38
CA ALA A 214 15.33 -15.94 -1.74
C ALA A 214 16.58 -16.21 -2.60
N LYS A 215 17.79 -16.08 -2.04
CA LYS A 215 19.04 -16.39 -2.72
C LYS A 215 19.20 -17.87 -3.05
N LYS A 216 18.75 -18.78 -2.17
CA LYS A 216 18.70 -20.23 -2.43
C LYS A 216 17.93 -20.54 -3.73
N TYR A 217 16.88 -19.78 -4.01
CA TYR A 217 16.06 -19.91 -5.22
C TYR A 217 16.53 -18.97 -6.38
N ASN A 218 17.70 -18.35 -6.26
CA ASN A 218 18.29 -17.43 -7.25
C ASN A 218 17.36 -16.25 -7.63
N THR A 219 16.56 -15.76 -6.67
CA THR A 219 15.59 -14.69 -6.91
C THR A 219 15.71 -13.56 -5.88
N THR A 220 14.86 -12.56 -5.99
CA THR A 220 14.70 -11.52 -4.98
C THR A 220 13.63 -11.92 -3.96
N ILE A 221 13.60 -11.26 -2.77
CA ILE A 221 12.52 -11.50 -1.79
C ILE A 221 11.14 -11.31 -2.45
N THR A 222 10.97 -10.27 -3.26
CA THR A 222 9.70 -10.04 -3.98
C THR A 222 9.38 -11.16 -4.97
N GLY A 223 10.39 -11.63 -5.71
CA GLY A 223 10.24 -12.74 -6.66
C GLY A 223 9.86 -14.04 -5.95
N TYR A 224 10.56 -14.35 -4.85
CA TYR A 224 10.27 -15.53 -4.03
C TYR A 224 8.85 -15.52 -3.45
N LEU A 225 8.46 -14.40 -2.82
CA LEU A 225 7.10 -14.28 -2.25
C LEU A 225 6.01 -14.35 -3.30
N LEU A 226 6.22 -13.77 -4.48
CA LEU A 226 5.30 -13.91 -5.61
C LEU A 226 5.18 -15.36 -6.07
N ALA A 227 6.31 -16.03 -6.25
CA ALA A 227 6.33 -17.45 -6.64
C ALA A 227 5.61 -18.33 -5.62
N LEU A 228 5.86 -18.10 -4.32
CA LEU A 228 5.17 -18.82 -3.24
C LEU A 228 3.67 -18.51 -3.21
N LEU A 229 3.26 -17.25 -3.46
CA LEU A 229 1.83 -16.91 -3.58
C LEU A 229 1.18 -17.58 -4.78
N PHE A 230 1.86 -17.66 -5.93
CA PHE A 230 1.38 -18.42 -7.08
C PHE A 230 1.25 -19.91 -6.75
N HIS A 231 2.27 -20.49 -6.12
CA HIS A 231 2.27 -21.88 -5.70
C HIS A 231 1.10 -22.17 -4.74
N ALA A 232 0.93 -21.33 -3.70
CA ALA A 232 -0.19 -21.43 -2.77
C ALA A 232 -1.55 -21.35 -3.48
N LEU A 233 -1.75 -20.36 -4.38
CA LEU A 233 -2.98 -20.22 -5.15
C LEU A 233 -3.24 -21.41 -6.08
N PHE A 234 -2.19 -21.98 -6.65
CA PHE A 234 -2.32 -23.13 -7.52
C PHE A 234 -2.74 -24.37 -6.72
N GLU A 235 -2.12 -24.62 -5.58
CA GLU A 235 -2.39 -25.78 -4.75
C GLU A 235 -3.73 -25.70 -4.00
N THR A 236 -4.10 -24.53 -3.44
CA THR A 236 -5.30 -24.41 -2.62
C THR A 236 -6.56 -24.05 -3.44
N GLU A 237 -6.39 -23.39 -4.58
CA GLU A 237 -7.53 -22.82 -5.30
C GLU A 237 -7.73 -23.39 -6.70
N VAL A 238 -6.70 -23.31 -7.56
CA VAL A 238 -6.86 -23.53 -9.01
C VAL A 238 -6.87 -25.01 -9.37
N LYS A 239 -6.04 -25.81 -8.72
CA LYS A 239 -5.88 -27.25 -8.93
C LYS A 239 -7.20 -28.01 -8.91
N TYR A 240 -8.08 -27.65 -7.99
CA TYR A 240 -9.37 -28.29 -7.76
C TYR A 240 -10.53 -27.68 -8.58
N LYS A 241 -10.26 -26.61 -9.32
CA LYS A 241 -11.28 -25.89 -10.08
C LYS A 241 -10.98 -25.94 -11.59
N ARG A 242 -11.92 -26.45 -12.38
CA ARG A 242 -11.80 -26.48 -13.85
C ARG A 242 -11.89 -25.07 -14.44
N THR A 243 -10.83 -24.26 -14.26
CA THR A 243 -10.77 -22.89 -14.76
C THR A 243 -9.66 -22.71 -15.78
N LYS A 244 -9.95 -21.98 -16.88
CA LYS A 244 -8.94 -21.51 -17.85
C LYS A 244 -8.47 -20.09 -17.59
N LYS A 245 -8.94 -19.46 -16.49
CA LYS A 245 -8.53 -18.09 -16.14
C LYS A 245 -7.16 -18.12 -15.47
N PRO A 246 -6.21 -17.30 -15.92
CA PRO A 246 -4.90 -17.22 -15.27
C PRO A 246 -5.01 -16.60 -13.88
N VAL A 247 -4.08 -16.95 -13.01
CA VAL A 247 -3.83 -16.22 -11.76
C VAL A 247 -3.06 -14.95 -12.11
N SER A 248 -3.40 -13.86 -11.44
CA SER A 248 -2.78 -12.56 -11.67
C SER A 248 -2.56 -11.86 -10.34
N ILE A 249 -1.31 -11.60 -9.99
CA ILE A 249 -0.92 -10.88 -8.78
C ILE A 249 -0.52 -9.46 -9.17
N ALA A 250 -1.19 -8.47 -8.58
CA ALA A 250 -0.87 -7.07 -8.78
C ALA A 250 0.26 -6.65 -7.84
N VAL A 251 1.27 -5.97 -8.38
CA VAL A 251 2.43 -5.49 -7.63
C VAL A 251 2.56 -3.99 -7.83
N PRO A 252 2.33 -3.17 -6.79
CA PRO A 252 2.68 -1.76 -6.81
C PRO A 252 4.21 -1.59 -6.87
N VAL A 253 4.67 -0.77 -7.80
CA VAL A 253 6.10 -0.45 -7.99
C VAL A 253 6.33 1.02 -7.66
N ASN A 254 7.19 1.29 -6.68
CA ASN A 254 7.61 2.65 -6.35
C ASN A 254 8.42 3.26 -7.49
N LEU A 255 7.87 4.30 -8.11
CA LEU A 255 8.50 4.97 -9.26
C LEU A 255 9.70 5.84 -8.88
N ARG A 256 9.85 6.23 -7.60
CA ARG A 256 10.96 7.09 -7.14
C ARG A 256 12.34 6.48 -7.37
N ARG A 257 12.40 5.12 -7.47
CA ARG A 257 13.66 4.42 -7.80
C ARG A 257 14.06 4.58 -9.27
N ALA A 258 13.09 4.61 -10.18
CA ALA A 258 13.33 4.77 -11.62
C ALA A 258 13.34 6.23 -12.06
N PHE A 259 12.60 7.08 -11.35
CA PHE A 259 12.37 8.50 -11.60
C PHE A 259 12.57 9.27 -10.29
N PRO A 260 13.79 9.74 -9.98
CA PRO A 260 14.11 10.37 -8.70
C PRO A 260 13.14 11.50 -8.35
N SER A 261 12.51 11.39 -7.18
CA SER A 261 11.53 12.35 -6.69
C SER A 261 11.47 12.33 -5.16
N LYS A 262 11.34 13.51 -4.57
CA LYS A 262 11.14 13.70 -3.12
C LYS A 262 9.66 13.85 -2.74
N THR A 263 8.73 13.65 -3.70
CA THR A 263 7.30 13.79 -3.41
C THR A 263 6.85 12.80 -2.34
N LEU A 264 6.05 13.27 -1.39
CA LEU A 264 5.35 12.44 -0.40
C LEU A 264 3.96 12.02 -0.89
N ARG A 265 3.57 12.47 -2.08
CA ARG A 265 2.30 12.12 -2.72
C ARG A 265 2.40 10.80 -3.46
N ASN A 266 1.32 10.40 -4.12
CA ASN A 266 1.32 9.18 -4.92
C ASN A 266 2.29 9.26 -6.10
N PHE A 267 3.26 8.34 -6.12
CA PHE A 267 4.15 8.18 -7.27
C PHE A 267 4.54 6.70 -7.44
N PHE A 268 3.57 5.89 -7.86
CA PHE A 268 3.73 4.45 -8.08
C PHE A 268 3.04 4.01 -9.38
N SER A 269 3.40 2.84 -9.85
CA SER A 269 2.71 2.13 -10.94
C SER A 269 2.30 0.74 -10.46
N VAL A 270 1.25 0.18 -11.03
CA VAL A 270 0.84 -1.20 -10.74
C VAL A 270 1.16 -2.06 -11.94
N ILE A 271 1.97 -3.10 -11.74
CA ILE A 271 2.22 -4.14 -12.72
C ILE A 271 1.45 -5.41 -12.33
N ASN A 272 0.97 -6.17 -13.30
CA ASN A 272 0.32 -7.46 -13.05
C ASN A 272 1.26 -8.57 -13.52
N ILE A 273 1.63 -9.44 -12.59
CA ILE A 273 2.31 -10.70 -12.91
C ILE A 273 1.21 -11.72 -13.17
N VAL A 274 1.20 -12.32 -14.36
CA VAL A 274 0.13 -13.19 -14.81
C VAL A 274 0.73 -14.52 -15.22
N LEU A 275 0.38 -15.59 -14.50
CA LEU A 275 0.83 -16.94 -14.82
C LEU A 275 -0.39 -17.85 -15.03
N PRO A 276 -0.38 -18.72 -16.06
CA PRO A 276 -1.33 -19.82 -16.15
C PRO A 276 -0.96 -20.89 -15.13
N TYR A 277 -1.92 -21.68 -14.70
CA TYR A 277 -1.65 -22.89 -13.94
C TYR A 277 -0.99 -23.95 -14.84
N THR A 278 0.09 -24.53 -14.35
CA THR A 278 0.78 -25.67 -14.95
C THR A 278 1.02 -26.67 -13.82
N ALA A 279 0.56 -27.92 -13.99
CA ALA A 279 0.55 -28.91 -12.93
C ALA A 279 1.98 -29.32 -12.46
N ASP A 280 2.95 -29.23 -13.36
CA ASP A 280 4.33 -29.68 -13.14
C ASP A 280 5.26 -28.56 -12.65
N ASP A 281 4.76 -27.33 -12.48
CA ASP A 281 5.60 -26.20 -12.03
C ASP A 281 5.87 -26.30 -10.52
N GLY A 282 7.11 -26.63 -10.16
CA GLY A 282 7.61 -26.49 -8.80
C GLY A 282 7.91 -25.03 -8.43
N LEU A 283 8.26 -24.78 -7.16
CA LEU A 283 8.54 -23.41 -6.69
C LEU A 283 9.75 -22.78 -7.42
N GLN A 284 10.76 -23.58 -7.79
CA GLN A 284 11.93 -23.09 -8.52
C GLN A 284 11.56 -22.56 -9.91
N GLU A 285 10.74 -23.28 -10.66
CA GLU A 285 10.24 -22.90 -11.98
C GLU A 285 9.35 -21.66 -11.88
N LEU A 286 8.53 -21.57 -10.84
CA LEU A 286 7.69 -20.39 -10.60
C LEU A 286 8.55 -19.15 -10.28
N CYS A 287 9.65 -19.30 -9.51
CA CYS A 287 10.60 -18.20 -9.29
C CYS A 287 11.18 -17.68 -10.61
N GLN A 288 11.63 -18.57 -11.49
CA GLN A 288 12.18 -18.19 -12.79
C GLN A 288 11.14 -17.44 -13.66
N LYS A 289 9.93 -18.00 -13.79
CA LYS A 289 8.84 -17.37 -14.56
C LYS A 289 8.44 -16.00 -14.00
N VAL A 290 8.38 -15.88 -12.69
CA VAL A 290 8.09 -14.60 -12.01
C VAL A 290 9.17 -13.58 -12.27
N ASP A 291 10.45 -13.96 -12.14
CA ASP A 291 11.58 -13.05 -12.32
C ASP A 291 11.69 -12.55 -13.77
N GLU A 292 11.42 -13.37 -14.76
CA GLU A 292 11.36 -12.95 -16.17
C GLU A 292 10.35 -11.82 -16.37
N VAL A 293 9.10 -12.03 -15.86
CA VAL A 293 8.04 -11.04 -15.98
C VAL A 293 8.33 -9.78 -15.15
N LEU A 294 8.88 -9.94 -13.93
CA LEU A 294 9.30 -8.80 -13.10
C LEU A 294 10.38 -7.98 -13.79
N LYS A 295 11.43 -8.64 -14.30
CA LYS A 295 12.53 -7.98 -14.99
C LYS A 295 12.06 -7.16 -16.19
N GLU A 296 11.13 -7.70 -16.98
CA GLU A 296 10.53 -7.00 -18.11
C GLU A 296 9.72 -5.78 -17.64
N LYS A 297 8.80 -5.98 -16.68
CA LYS A 297 7.79 -4.95 -16.29
C LYS A 297 8.34 -3.87 -15.34
N THR A 298 9.49 -4.09 -14.71
CA THR A 298 10.17 -3.10 -13.88
C THR A 298 11.22 -2.27 -14.63
N GLN A 299 11.49 -2.56 -15.90
CA GLN A 299 12.36 -1.73 -16.73
C GLN A 299 11.85 -0.29 -16.82
N LYS A 300 12.78 0.67 -16.74
CA LYS A 300 12.47 2.10 -16.82
C LYS A 300 11.58 2.45 -18.02
N GLN A 301 11.87 1.86 -19.18
CA GLN A 301 11.10 2.07 -20.41
C GLN A 301 9.63 1.60 -20.28
N TYR A 302 9.40 0.44 -19.66
CA TYR A 302 8.04 -0.06 -19.42
C TYR A 302 7.31 0.87 -18.45
N LEU A 303 7.92 1.23 -17.33
CA LEU A 303 7.36 2.14 -16.34
C LEU A 303 7.08 3.54 -16.94
N GLN A 304 7.97 4.06 -17.79
CA GLN A 304 7.77 5.30 -18.52
C GLN A 304 6.52 5.24 -19.41
N LYS A 305 6.31 4.12 -20.10
CA LYS A 305 5.07 3.91 -20.90
C LYS A 305 3.82 3.95 -20.02
N GLN A 306 3.87 3.39 -18.81
CA GLN A 306 2.74 3.43 -17.88
C GLN A 306 2.47 4.85 -17.37
N VAL A 307 3.50 5.59 -16.96
CA VAL A 307 3.38 7.00 -16.56
C VAL A 307 2.76 7.83 -17.68
N ARG A 308 3.26 7.68 -18.91
CA ARG A 308 2.71 8.38 -20.08
C ARG A 308 1.24 8.07 -20.34
N ARG A 309 0.85 6.79 -20.26
CA ARG A 309 -0.55 6.37 -20.50
C ARG A 309 -1.51 6.96 -19.48
N THR A 310 -1.17 6.82 -18.17
CA THR A 310 -2.04 7.28 -17.10
C THR A 310 -2.17 8.80 -17.09
N THR A 311 -1.06 9.51 -17.28
CA THR A 311 -1.05 10.98 -17.32
C THR A 311 -1.79 11.50 -18.55
N ARG A 312 -1.55 10.91 -19.74
CA ARG A 312 -2.25 11.31 -20.95
C ARG A 312 -3.76 11.16 -20.84
N PHE A 313 -4.23 10.06 -20.23
CA PHE A 313 -5.67 9.86 -20.03
C PHE A 313 -6.28 11.01 -19.23
N SER A 314 -5.63 11.41 -18.14
CA SER A 314 -6.10 12.54 -17.31
C SER A 314 -6.00 13.91 -18.01
N MET A 315 -5.17 14.04 -19.06
CA MET A 315 -5.00 15.27 -19.83
C MET A 315 -5.96 15.39 -21.03
N THR A 316 -6.74 14.37 -21.35
CA THR A 316 -7.70 14.46 -22.46
C THR A 316 -8.70 15.59 -22.22
N ARG A 317 -9.11 16.28 -23.30
CA ARG A 317 -10.06 17.43 -23.21
C ARG A 317 -11.33 17.03 -22.47
N TRP A 318 -11.87 15.83 -22.77
CA TRP A 318 -13.04 15.32 -22.10
C TRP A 318 -12.82 15.15 -20.57
N MET A 319 -11.69 14.55 -20.14
CA MET A 319 -11.35 14.42 -18.72
C MET A 319 -11.10 15.76 -18.04
N ARG A 320 -10.70 16.81 -18.77
CA ARG A 320 -10.50 18.14 -18.19
C ARG A 320 -11.80 18.89 -17.97
N PHE A 321 -12.73 18.86 -18.92
CA PHE A 321 -13.90 19.73 -18.97
C PHE A 321 -15.24 19.06 -18.68
N ALA A 322 -15.34 17.73 -18.66
CA ALA A 322 -16.58 17.07 -18.24
C ALA A 322 -16.90 17.37 -16.75
N PRO A 323 -18.15 17.58 -16.38
CA PRO A 323 -18.57 17.69 -14.98
C PRO A 323 -18.20 16.47 -14.16
N LEU A 324 -17.91 16.65 -12.86
CA LEU A 324 -17.43 15.62 -11.97
C LEU A 324 -18.41 14.43 -11.87
N ILE A 325 -19.72 14.67 -11.91
CA ILE A 325 -20.77 13.66 -11.85
C ILE A 325 -20.65 12.68 -13.03
N ILE A 326 -20.46 13.22 -14.23
CA ILE A 326 -20.30 12.41 -15.45
C ILE A 326 -19.00 11.59 -15.38
N LYS A 327 -17.89 12.23 -14.99
CA LYS A 327 -16.61 11.53 -14.81
C LYS A 327 -16.70 10.36 -13.84
N LYS A 328 -17.43 10.51 -12.73
CA LYS A 328 -17.58 9.47 -11.72
C LYS A 328 -18.07 8.16 -12.32
N LEU A 329 -19.11 8.21 -13.16
CA LEU A 329 -19.68 7.01 -13.79
C LEU A 329 -18.65 6.30 -14.69
N PHE A 330 -17.94 7.05 -15.53
CA PHE A 330 -16.93 6.49 -16.43
C PHE A 330 -15.71 5.96 -15.72
N ILE A 331 -15.23 6.66 -14.66
CA ILE A 331 -14.09 6.22 -13.86
C ILE A 331 -14.45 4.95 -13.09
N GLN A 332 -15.64 4.86 -12.50
CA GLN A 332 -16.10 3.67 -11.78
C GLN A 332 -16.21 2.45 -12.71
N ALA A 333 -16.85 2.63 -13.86
CA ALA A 333 -16.98 1.57 -14.86
C ALA A 333 -15.60 1.13 -15.40
N GLY A 334 -14.75 2.08 -15.76
CA GLY A 334 -13.39 1.83 -16.22
C GLY A 334 -12.53 1.09 -15.17
N PHE A 335 -12.56 1.52 -13.93
CA PHE A 335 -11.82 0.88 -12.84
C PHE A 335 -12.29 -0.56 -12.60
N SER A 336 -13.61 -0.77 -12.53
CA SER A 336 -14.17 -2.10 -12.34
C SER A 336 -13.79 -3.05 -13.49
N LEU A 337 -13.89 -2.61 -14.74
CA LEU A 337 -13.63 -3.45 -15.92
C LEU A 337 -12.13 -3.63 -16.21
N MET A 338 -11.31 -2.61 -15.97
CA MET A 338 -9.91 -2.61 -16.40
C MET A 338 -8.91 -2.94 -15.29
N SER A 339 -9.25 -2.71 -14.03
CA SER A 339 -8.35 -2.95 -12.90
C SER A 339 -8.76 -4.18 -12.09
N GLU A 340 -9.94 -4.16 -11.48
CA GLU A 340 -10.34 -5.22 -10.55
C GLU A 340 -10.54 -6.58 -11.21
N THR A 341 -11.05 -6.65 -12.46
CA THR A 341 -11.25 -7.95 -13.12
C THR A 341 -9.96 -8.63 -13.54
N LYS A 342 -8.84 -7.91 -13.53
CA LYS A 342 -7.54 -8.37 -14.05
C LYS A 342 -6.55 -8.81 -12.98
N ARG A 343 -6.95 -8.84 -11.70
CA ARG A 343 -6.10 -9.28 -10.61
C ARG A 343 -6.81 -10.29 -9.71
N THR A 344 -6.10 -11.26 -9.19
CA THR A 344 -6.55 -12.26 -8.21
C THR A 344 -6.34 -11.72 -6.81
N LEU A 345 -5.11 -11.29 -6.50
CA LEU A 345 -4.72 -10.63 -5.26
C LEU A 345 -3.64 -9.56 -5.52
N THR A 346 -3.23 -8.86 -4.49
CA THR A 346 -2.15 -7.85 -4.54
C THR A 346 -1.03 -8.26 -3.59
N LEU A 347 0.23 -8.12 -4.02
CA LEU A 347 1.41 -8.13 -3.16
C LEU A 347 2.02 -6.74 -3.13
N SER A 348 1.97 -6.07 -1.98
CA SER A 348 2.59 -4.78 -1.74
C SER A 348 3.87 -4.94 -0.92
N ASN A 349 5.03 -4.68 -1.51
CA ASN A 349 6.31 -4.70 -0.80
C ASN A 349 6.83 -3.28 -0.63
N LEU A 350 6.82 -2.76 0.60
CA LEU A 350 7.36 -1.44 0.92
C LEU A 350 8.88 -1.43 1.11
N GLY A 351 9.50 -2.61 1.18
CA GLY A 351 10.94 -2.77 1.32
C GLY A 351 11.42 -2.55 2.76
N ILE A 352 12.70 -2.20 2.88
CA ILE A 352 13.34 -1.92 4.16
C ILE A 352 13.11 -0.45 4.51
N VAL A 353 12.61 -0.20 5.71
CA VAL A 353 12.45 1.13 6.26
C VAL A 353 13.76 1.55 6.92
N SER A 354 14.40 2.58 6.36
CA SER A 354 15.62 3.16 6.93
C SER A 354 15.25 4.12 8.04
N ILE A 355 15.75 3.87 9.24
CA ILE A 355 15.63 4.69 10.45
C ILE A 355 16.96 4.66 11.21
N PRO A 356 17.25 5.66 12.10
CA PRO A 356 18.45 5.67 12.91
C PRO A 356 18.61 4.39 13.75
N GLU A 357 19.86 3.91 13.89
CA GLU A 357 20.13 2.67 14.61
C GLU A 357 19.64 2.70 16.07
N GLN A 358 19.80 3.84 16.75
CA GLN A 358 19.30 4.02 18.11
C GLN A 358 17.76 3.94 18.18
N MET A 359 17.06 4.36 17.13
CA MET A 359 15.60 4.25 17.04
C MET A 359 15.16 2.78 16.97
N LEU A 360 15.93 1.92 16.28
CA LEU A 360 15.63 0.49 16.18
C LEU A 360 15.52 -0.21 17.55
N GLN A 361 16.27 0.24 18.56
CA GLN A 361 16.24 -0.34 19.90
C GLN A 361 14.89 -0.16 20.61
N HIS A 362 14.06 0.75 20.15
CA HIS A 362 12.74 1.04 20.72
C HIS A 362 11.59 0.43 19.92
N ILE A 363 11.89 -0.08 18.71
CA ILE A 363 10.90 -0.60 17.75
C ILE A 363 11.02 -2.11 17.64
N SER A 364 9.92 -2.81 17.85
CA SER A 364 9.83 -4.25 17.58
C SER A 364 9.78 -4.52 16.07
N HIS A 365 8.84 -3.90 15.38
CA HIS A 365 8.65 -4.03 13.94
C HIS A 365 7.70 -2.98 13.40
N MET A 366 7.58 -2.89 12.07
CA MET A 366 6.52 -2.15 11.39
C MET A 366 5.58 -3.10 10.67
N GLU A 367 4.35 -2.66 10.46
CA GLU A 367 3.27 -3.41 9.80
C GLU A 367 2.63 -2.59 8.69
N VAL A 368 2.09 -3.30 7.70
CA VAL A 368 1.30 -2.68 6.62
C VAL A 368 0.05 -3.49 6.36
N VAL A 369 -1.10 -2.85 6.42
CA VAL A 369 -2.40 -3.44 6.10
C VAL A 369 -2.98 -2.74 4.88
N SER A 370 -3.17 -3.49 3.81
CA SER A 370 -3.73 -2.97 2.57
C SER A 370 -5.25 -3.03 2.57
N HIS A 371 -5.88 -2.06 1.91
CA HIS A 371 -7.30 -2.09 1.66
C HIS A 371 -7.72 -3.25 0.74
N LEU A 372 -8.92 -3.72 0.92
CA LEU A 372 -9.52 -4.79 0.14
C LEU A 372 -10.61 -4.27 -0.80
N THR A 373 -10.96 -5.08 -1.77
CA THR A 373 -12.12 -4.82 -2.62
C THR A 373 -12.95 -6.09 -2.76
N PRO A 374 -14.26 -6.00 -3.03
CA PRO A 374 -15.11 -7.18 -3.16
C PRO A 374 -14.61 -8.21 -4.20
N ARG A 375 -13.85 -7.76 -5.20
CA ARG A 375 -13.27 -8.63 -6.23
C ARG A 375 -11.83 -9.07 -5.97
N CYS A 376 -11.21 -8.54 -4.93
CA CYS A 376 -9.89 -8.93 -4.44
C CYS A 376 -9.97 -9.00 -2.91
N PRO A 377 -10.53 -10.08 -2.37
CA PRO A 377 -10.83 -10.21 -0.95
C PRO A 377 -9.60 -10.55 -0.10
N ILE A 378 -8.46 -10.83 -0.71
CA ILE A 378 -7.20 -11.08 -0.03
C ILE A 378 -6.11 -10.18 -0.61
N SER A 379 -5.28 -9.61 0.26
CA SER A 379 -4.08 -8.85 -0.09
C SER A 379 -2.94 -9.26 0.82
N CYS A 380 -1.74 -9.32 0.27
CA CYS A 380 -0.50 -9.55 1.00
C CYS A 380 0.33 -8.27 0.99
N SER A 381 0.89 -7.89 2.12
CA SER A 381 1.76 -6.72 2.26
C SER A 381 3.02 -7.09 3.02
N MET A 382 4.16 -6.46 2.70
CA MET A 382 5.42 -6.71 3.39
C MET A 382 6.14 -5.40 3.68
N VAL A 383 6.76 -5.33 4.85
CA VAL A 383 7.68 -4.27 5.26
C VAL A 383 8.78 -4.86 6.15
N SER A 384 10.00 -4.34 6.04
CA SER A 384 11.12 -4.77 6.89
C SER A 384 11.66 -3.59 7.69
N THR A 385 11.98 -3.83 8.97
CA THR A 385 12.56 -2.84 9.89
C THR A 385 13.66 -3.54 10.69
N GLY A 386 14.90 -3.07 10.56
CA GLY A 386 16.05 -3.78 11.10
C GLY A 386 16.14 -5.21 10.53
N ASP A 387 16.28 -6.21 11.41
CA ASP A 387 16.28 -7.63 11.00
C ASP A 387 14.89 -8.28 11.07
N THR A 388 13.82 -7.53 11.27
CA THR A 388 12.46 -8.06 11.29
C THR A 388 11.70 -7.71 10.03
N THR A 389 11.18 -8.72 9.34
CA THR A 389 10.22 -8.58 8.24
C THR A 389 8.84 -8.97 8.75
N CYS A 390 7.86 -8.09 8.51
CA CYS A 390 6.44 -8.38 8.72
C CYS A 390 5.76 -8.61 7.37
N ILE A 391 5.14 -9.79 7.21
CA ILE A 391 4.28 -10.12 6.09
C ILE A 391 2.85 -10.18 6.61
N SER A 392 1.98 -9.29 6.14
CA SER A 392 0.59 -9.18 6.59
C SER A 392 -0.38 -9.60 5.49
N PHE A 393 -1.23 -10.54 5.78
CA PHE A 393 -2.38 -10.90 4.96
C PHE A 393 -3.62 -10.20 5.49
N SER A 394 -4.21 -9.34 4.65
CA SER A 394 -5.53 -8.76 4.90
C SER A 394 -6.56 -9.56 4.13
N LYS A 395 -7.67 -9.95 4.76
CA LYS A 395 -8.75 -10.68 4.09
C LYS A 395 -10.13 -10.25 4.57
N SER A 396 -11.10 -10.27 3.66
CA SER A 396 -12.52 -10.00 3.93
C SER A 396 -13.40 -11.25 3.81
N ILE A 397 -12.78 -12.41 3.62
CA ILE A 397 -13.44 -13.72 3.53
C ILE A 397 -12.89 -14.65 4.61
N SER A 398 -13.71 -15.60 5.06
CA SER A 398 -13.35 -16.53 6.14
C SER A 398 -12.34 -17.60 5.73
N ASP A 399 -12.13 -17.84 4.44
CA ASP A 399 -11.18 -18.82 3.93
C ASP A 399 -9.75 -18.53 4.41
N MET A 400 -9.07 -19.56 4.93
CA MET A 400 -7.72 -19.51 5.49
C MET A 400 -6.70 -20.37 4.74
N GLU A 401 -7.14 -21.20 3.78
CA GLU A 401 -6.28 -22.22 3.16
C GLU A 401 -5.04 -21.62 2.52
N LEU A 402 -5.20 -20.52 1.78
CA LEU A 402 -4.07 -19.79 1.18
C LEU A 402 -3.04 -19.35 2.20
N VAL A 403 -3.49 -18.74 3.31
CA VAL A 403 -2.60 -18.19 4.35
C VAL A 403 -1.92 -19.32 5.12
N HIS A 404 -2.65 -20.38 5.44
CA HIS A 404 -2.11 -21.56 6.10
C HIS A 404 -1.06 -22.25 5.22
N PHE A 405 -1.37 -22.48 3.94
CA PHE A 405 -0.41 -23.08 3.02
C PHE A 405 0.87 -22.25 2.93
N PHE A 406 0.73 -20.94 2.73
CA PHE A 406 1.87 -20.01 2.65
C PHE A 406 2.73 -20.03 3.91
N THR A 407 2.10 -19.97 5.09
CA THR A 407 2.79 -19.98 6.38
C THR A 407 3.49 -21.31 6.64
N ASN A 408 2.79 -22.43 6.43
CA ASN A 408 3.34 -23.78 6.63
C ASN A 408 4.49 -24.06 5.66
N TYR A 409 4.40 -23.55 4.43
CA TYR A 409 5.51 -23.71 3.48
C TYR A 409 6.78 -23.04 3.99
N LEU A 410 6.68 -21.80 4.44
CA LEU A 410 7.83 -21.05 4.98
C LEU A 410 8.38 -21.70 6.27
N SER A 411 7.51 -22.13 7.20
CA SER A 411 7.94 -22.66 8.50
C SER A 411 8.39 -24.12 8.42
N GLN A 412 7.56 -25.00 7.85
CA GLN A 412 7.82 -26.45 7.88
C GLN A 412 8.67 -26.91 6.70
N LYS A 413 8.43 -26.38 5.48
CA LYS A 413 9.16 -26.79 4.29
C LYS A 413 10.52 -26.12 4.18
N GLU A 414 10.59 -24.81 4.48
CA GLU A 414 11.82 -24.02 4.37
C GLU A 414 12.53 -23.82 5.72
N GLY A 415 11.90 -24.21 6.84
CA GLY A 415 12.51 -24.18 8.17
C GLY A 415 12.68 -22.78 8.76
N LEU A 416 11.91 -21.79 8.32
CA LEU A 416 11.97 -20.46 8.90
C LEU A 416 11.25 -20.39 10.24
N ASP A 417 11.87 -19.74 11.22
CA ASP A 417 11.21 -19.37 12.48
C ASP A 417 10.26 -18.19 12.23
N ILE A 418 8.97 -18.40 12.50
CA ILE A 418 7.91 -17.45 12.21
C ILE A 418 7.00 -17.29 13.42
N THR A 419 6.89 -16.06 13.91
CA THR A 419 5.83 -15.70 14.86
C THR A 419 4.59 -15.24 14.10
N VAL A 420 3.46 -15.89 14.36
CA VAL A 420 2.18 -15.58 13.72
C VAL A 420 1.23 -15.00 14.74
N TYR A 421 0.58 -13.88 14.39
CA TYR A 421 -0.51 -13.32 15.18
C TYR A 421 -1.61 -12.76 14.25
N ALA A 422 -2.82 -12.74 14.76
CA ALA A 422 -3.97 -12.22 14.04
C ALA A 422 -4.73 -11.22 14.91
N ASN A 423 -5.42 -10.29 14.29
CA ASN A 423 -6.42 -9.50 14.97
C ASN A 423 -7.67 -10.37 15.16
N GLU A 424 -8.00 -10.68 16.39
CA GLU A 424 -9.24 -11.36 16.74
C GLU A 424 -10.36 -10.31 16.82
N TRP A 425 -11.18 -10.28 15.78
CA TRP A 425 -12.39 -9.44 15.77
C TRP A 425 -13.54 -10.23 16.39
N GLY A 426 -14.05 -9.77 17.51
CA GLY A 426 -15.23 -10.32 18.17
C GLY A 426 -15.05 -10.87 19.58
N ASN A 427 -13.83 -10.95 20.11
CA ASN A 427 -13.58 -11.39 21.48
C ASN A 427 -13.29 -10.24 22.46
N TYR A 428 -13.86 -9.05 22.22
CA TYR A 428 -13.78 -7.94 23.16
C TYR A 428 -14.99 -7.90 24.12
N GLU A 429 -15.62 -9.04 24.34
CA GLU A 429 -16.51 -9.23 25.49
C GLU A 429 -15.81 -10.22 26.41
N MET A 430 -15.13 -9.69 27.40
CA MET A 430 -15.23 -10.13 28.81
C MET A 430 -14.28 -9.31 29.65
#